data_f02ff04c682192cbe275b6cdce6472ac
#
_entry.id   f02ff04c682192cbe275b6cdce6472ac
#
_cell.length_a   1.000
_cell.length_b   1.000
_cell.length_c   1.000
_cell.angle_alpha   90.00
_cell.angle_beta   90.00
_cell.angle_gamma   90.00
#
_symmetry.space_group_name_H-M   'P 1'
#
loop_
_entity.id
_entity.type
_entity.pdbx_description
1 polymer ?
#
loop_
_entity_poly.entity_id
_entity_poly.type
_entity_poly.pdbx_seq_one_letter_code
_entity_poly.pdbx_strand_id
1 'polypeptide(L)'
;MSLVWTSLTAVGLAIICFLIAVVFRSGGWRRYPFLALYLVTALVYQVTAMAIYYIQPERYVMTYWTGDIVLHGLILLMVLFLIREALVGNRGLDLAAFMIVVPLVVFVGVILYLLDPAHSGRGWIFPLSRNLSFIEEILNFVLWIILIRNRSRELVLLLVSAGLGIQVTGEVIGRTIRLYARDPSVSWLPDAIILLCETGALFVWYRAFRAYSRRNADSGRESRTIPAM
;
A
#
# COMPACT_ATOMS: atom_id res chain seq x y z
N MET A 1 17.76 0.67 -19.94
CA MET A 1 16.37 0.19 -19.73
C MET A 1 15.79 -0.26 -21.04
N SER A 2 15.16 -1.43 -21.13
CA SER A 2 14.52 -1.85 -22.39
C SER A 2 13.27 -0.99 -22.64
N LEU A 3 12.90 -0.81 -23.91
CA LEU A 3 11.71 -0.06 -24.34
C LEU A 3 10.44 -0.55 -23.61
N VAL A 4 10.39 -1.85 -23.33
CA VAL A 4 9.31 -2.52 -22.60
C VAL A 4 9.17 -1.96 -21.17
N TRP A 5 10.26 -1.81 -20.43
CA TRP A 5 10.23 -1.27 -19.07
C TRP A 5 9.79 0.19 -19.02
N THR A 6 10.26 1.00 -19.97
CA THR A 6 9.83 2.41 -20.07
C THR A 6 8.32 2.51 -20.34
N SER A 7 7.80 1.66 -21.24
CA SER A 7 6.37 1.63 -21.55
C SER A 7 5.53 1.18 -20.35
N LEU A 8 5.96 0.15 -19.61
CA LEU A 8 5.26 -0.33 -18.42
C LEU A 8 5.23 0.74 -17.31
N THR A 9 6.34 1.43 -17.11
CA THR A 9 6.41 2.54 -16.13
C THR A 9 5.46 3.68 -16.53
N ALA A 10 5.41 4.06 -17.81
CA ALA A 10 4.51 5.10 -18.29
C ALA A 10 3.02 4.72 -18.10
N VAL A 11 2.66 3.46 -18.36
CA VAL A 11 1.31 2.94 -18.10
C VAL A 11 0.99 2.99 -16.60
N GLY A 12 1.90 2.54 -15.74
CA GLY A 12 1.75 2.61 -14.29
C GLY A 12 1.51 4.04 -13.79
N LEU A 13 2.31 5.00 -14.26
CA LEU A 13 2.14 6.42 -13.97
C LEU A 13 0.75 6.94 -14.39
N ALA A 14 0.30 6.59 -15.59
CA ALA A 14 -1.01 6.99 -16.08
C ALA A 14 -2.14 6.44 -15.21
N ILE A 15 -2.06 5.18 -14.78
CA ILE A 15 -3.04 4.54 -13.89
C ILE A 15 -3.06 5.23 -12.52
N ILE A 16 -1.89 5.53 -11.94
CA ILE A 16 -1.79 6.23 -10.65
C ILE A 16 -2.40 7.63 -10.76
N CYS A 17 -2.06 8.41 -11.81
CA CYS A 17 -2.64 9.73 -12.04
C CYS A 17 -4.16 9.67 -12.16
N PHE A 18 -4.68 8.70 -12.93
CA PHE A 18 -6.11 8.48 -13.08
C PHE A 18 -6.78 8.15 -11.74
N LEU A 19 -6.18 7.25 -10.94
CA LEU A 19 -6.72 6.87 -9.63
C LEU A 19 -6.71 8.05 -8.65
N ILE A 20 -5.64 8.86 -8.62
CA ILE A 20 -5.58 10.09 -7.84
C ILE A 20 -6.76 11.00 -8.21
N ALA A 21 -6.99 11.24 -9.51
CA ALA A 21 -8.10 12.05 -9.96
C ALA A 21 -9.46 11.50 -9.49
N VAL A 22 -9.67 10.19 -9.53
CA VAL A 22 -10.89 9.52 -9.04
C VAL A 22 -11.05 9.69 -7.53
N VAL A 23 -9.98 9.48 -6.74
CA VAL A 23 -10.00 9.63 -5.27
C VAL A 23 -10.34 11.06 -4.86
N PHE A 24 -9.75 12.04 -5.53
CA PHE A 24 -10.03 13.46 -5.22
C PHE A 24 -11.43 13.88 -5.67
N ARG A 25 -11.88 13.51 -6.86
CA ARG A 25 -13.24 13.83 -7.36
C ARG A 25 -14.35 13.16 -6.56
N SER A 26 -14.12 11.94 -6.06
CA SER A 26 -15.11 11.25 -5.21
C SER A 26 -15.18 11.80 -3.78
N GLY A 27 -14.27 12.66 -3.36
CA GLY A 27 -14.13 13.10 -1.97
C GLY A 27 -13.53 12.01 -1.06
N GLY A 28 -13.10 10.89 -1.62
CA GLY A 28 -12.55 9.74 -0.89
C GLY A 28 -11.27 10.06 -0.10
N TRP A 29 -10.51 11.09 -0.52
CA TRP A 29 -9.32 11.56 0.17
C TRP A 29 -9.58 12.03 1.62
N ARG A 30 -10.80 12.55 1.89
CA ARG A 30 -11.18 12.95 3.27
C ARG A 30 -11.40 11.76 4.18
N ARG A 31 -11.89 10.66 3.64
CA ARG A 31 -12.16 9.44 4.41
C ARG A 31 -10.94 8.52 4.51
N TYR A 32 -10.14 8.45 3.45
CA TYR A 32 -8.94 7.61 3.36
C TYR A 32 -7.70 8.47 3.05
N PRO A 33 -7.29 9.38 3.99
CA PRO A 33 -6.23 10.35 3.73
C PRO A 33 -4.87 9.68 3.49
N PHE A 34 -4.57 8.59 4.19
CA PHE A 34 -3.30 7.87 4.02
C PHE A 34 -3.18 7.18 2.67
N LEU A 35 -4.29 6.67 2.10
CA LEU A 35 -4.27 6.14 0.74
C LEU A 35 -4.06 7.26 -0.30
N ALA A 36 -4.70 8.40 -0.13
CA ALA A 36 -4.48 9.55 -1.02
C ALA A 36 -3.02 10.03 -0.93
N LEU A 37 -2.47 10.12 0.28
CA LEU A 37 -1.07 10.50 0.50
C LEU A 37 -0.11 9.47 -0.11
N TYR A 38 -0.37 8.16 0.07
CA TYR A 38 0.40 7.09 -0.55
C TYR A 38 0.44 7.22 -2.07
N LEU A 39 -0.72 7.38 -2.72
CA LEU A 39 -0.79 7.49 -4.18
C LEU A 39 -0.03 8.72 -4.71
N VAL A 40 -0.16 9.87 -4.05
CA VAL A 40 0.57 11.09 -4.43
C VAL A 40 2.07 10.90 -4.23
N THR A 41 2.49 10.32 -3.10
CA THR A 41 3.91 10.04 -2.82
C THR A 41 4.47 9.02 -3.80
N ALA A 42 3.73 7.96 -4.13
CA ALA A 42 4.14 6.97 -5.12
C ALA A 42 4.33 7.60 -6.51
N LEU A 43 3.43 8.51 -6.92
CA LEU A 43 3.57 9.24 -8.18
C LEU A 43 4.86 10.10 -8.18
N VAL A 44 5.05 10.91 -7.14
CA VAL A 44 6.24 11.78 -7.00
C VAL A 44 7.51 10.93 -6.98
N TYR A 45 7.51 9.85 -6.23
CA TYR A 45 8.64 8.93 -6.15
C TYR A 45 8.98 8.32 -7.51
N GLN A 46 8.00 7.78 -8.25
CA GLN A 46 8.25 7.17 -9.56
C GLN A 46 8.81 8.18 -10.57
N VAL A 47 8.25 9.40 -10.60
CA VAL A 47 8.74 10.48 -11.47
C VAL A 47 10.17 10.89 -11.08
N THR A 48 10.44 11.03 -9.78
CA THR A 48 11.77 11.41 -9.28
C THR A 48 12.80 10.32 -9.55
N ALA A 49 12.47 9.05 -9.29
CA ALA A 49 13.35 7.92 -9.55
C ALA A 49 13.69 7.80 -11.04
N MET A 50 12.69 8.00 -11.92
CA MET A 50 12.90 8.01 -13.36
C MET A 50 13.81 9.18 -13.79
N ALA A 51 13.58 10.39 -13.28
CA ALA A 51 14.41 11.55 -13.59
C ALA A 51 15.88 11.34 -13.15
N ILE A 52 16.08 10.84 -11.92
CA ILE A 52 17.42 10.57 -11.38
C ILE A 52 18.13 9.45 -12.16
N TYR A 53 17.40 8.41 -12.58
CA TYR A 53 17.98 7.36 -13.41
C TYR A 53 18.62 7.90 -14.70
N TYR A 54 18.02 8.92 -15.35
CA TYR A 54 18.55 9.51 -16.57
C TYR A 54 19.58 10.62 -16.34
N ILE A 55 19.46 11.39 -15.24
CA ILE A 55 20.30 12.58 -15.01
C ILE A 55 21.52 12.26 -14.15
N GLN A 56 21.36 11.41 -13.12
CA GLN A 56 22.37 11.09 -12.11
C GLN A 56 22.30 9.61 -11.71
N PRO A 57 22.68 8.68 -12.60
CA PRO A 57 22.51 7.24 -12.38
C PRO A 57 23.24 6.72 -11.12
N GLU A 58 24.33 7.37 -10.70
CA GLU A 58 25.05 7.04 -9.46
C GLU A 58 24.22 7.23 -8.19
N ARG A 59 23.24 8.14 -8.21
CA ARG A 59 22.33 8.41 -7.07
C ARG A 59 21.05 7.57 -7.12
N TYR A 60 20.79 6.90 -8.24
CA TYR A 60 19.56 6.15 -8.44
C TYR A 60 19.29 5.12 -7.35
N VAL A 61 20.31 4.33 -6.97
CA VAL A 61 20.17 3.27 -5.96
C VAL A 61 19.76 3.85 -4.60
N MET A 62 20.38 4.95 -4.18
CA MET A 62 20.02 5.59 -2.91
C MET A 62 18.62 6.19 -2.94
N THR A 63 18.24 6.85 -4.02
CA THR A 63 16.90 7.41 -4.20
C THR A 63 15.84 6.32 -4.21
N TYR A 64 16.12 5.23 -4.93
CA TYR A 64 15.23 4.08 -5.00
C TYR A 64 14.93 3.53 -3.59
N TRP A 65 15.94 3.21 -2.80
CA TRP A 65 15.73 2.64 -1.47
C TRP A 65 15.12 3.63 -0.48
N THR A 66 15.49 4.90 -0.55
CA THR A 66 14.89 5.93 0.32
C THR A 66 13.40 6.08 0.03
N GLY A 67 13.02 6.16 -1.23
CA GLY A 67 11.62 6.24 -1.63
C GLY A 67 10.82 5.00 -1.26
N ASP A 68 11.41 3.82 -1.43
CA ASP A 68 10.84 2.54 -1.05
C ASP A 68 10.50 2.50 0.45
N ILE A 69 11.42 2.89 1.33
CA ILE A 69 11.17 2.97 2.79
C ILE A 69 10.05 3.97 3.11
N VAL A 70 10.01 5.12 2.44
CA VAL A 70 8.93 6.11 2.65
C VAL A 70 7.58 5.53 2.26
N LEU A 71 7.48 4.83 1.13
CA LEU A 71 6.25 4.18 0.68
C LEU A 71 5.80 3.10 1.66
N HIS A 72 6.72 2.26 2.15
CA HIS A 72 6.42 1.26 3.19
C HIS A 72 5.93 1.92 4.48
N GLY A 73 6.56 3.01 4.91
CA GLY A 73 6.07 3.79 6.07
C GLY A 73 4.63 4.27 5.89
N LEU A 74 4.25 4.71 4.68
CA LEU A 74 2.88 5.12 4.38
C LEU A 74 1.91 3.94 4.32
N ILE A 75 2.31 2.80 3.77
CA ILE A 75 1.51 1.56 3.80
C ILE A 75 1.25 1.14 5.25
N LEU A 76 2.27 1.15 6.10
CA LEU A 76 2.15 0.84 7.52
C LEU A 76 1.12 1.75 8.22
N LEU A 77 1.24 3.08 8.00
CA LEU A 77 0.28 4.05 8.53
C LEU A 77 -1.14 3.80 8.00
N MET A 78 -1.28 3.43 6.72
CA MET A 78 -2.56 3.11 6.12
C MET A 78 -3.18 1.86 6.73
N VAL A 79 -2.41 0.79 6.96
CA VAL A 79 -2.91 -0.42 7.65
C VAL A 79 -3.38 -0.10 9.05
N LEU A 80 -2.59 0.64 9.83
CA LEU A 80 -2.96 1.04 11.19
C LEU A 80 -4.24 1.89 11.20
N PHE A 81 -4.38 2.80 10.24
CA PHE A 81 -5.60 3.60 10.08
C PHE A 81 -6.81 2.72 9.75
N LEU A 82 -6.67 1.74 8.84
CA LEU A 82 -7.75 0.82 8.47
C LEU A 82 -8.15 -0.10 9.64
N ILE A 83 -7.18 -0.57 10.45
CA ILE A 83 -7.44 -1.31 11.68
C ILE A 83 -8.28 -0.45 12.63
N ARG A 84 -7.90 0.81 12.84
CA ARG A 84 -8.67 1.74 13.65
C ARG A 84 -10.10 1.90 13.12
N GLU A 85 -10.28 2.16 11.83
CA GLU A 85 -11.61 2.29 11.20
C GLU A 85 -12.45 1.01 11.35
N ALA A 86 -11.83 -0.16 11.22
CA ALA A 86 -12.51 -1.45 11.39
C ALA A 86 -12.97 -1.69 12.84
N LEU A 87 -12.33 -1.07 13.82
CA LEU A 87 -12.63 -1.17 15.25
C LEU A 87 -13.61 -0.08 15.73
N VAL A 88 -13.83 1.00 14.97
CA VAL A 88 -14.77 2.09 15.33
C VAL A 88 -16.17 1.53 15.53
N GLY A 89 -16.71 1.71 16.71
CA GLY A 89 -17.99 1.18 17.17
C GLY A 89 -17.89 0.18 18.34
N ASN A 90 -16.70 -0.29 18.67
CA ASN A 90 -16.43 -1.22 19.77
C ASN A 90 -15.43 -0.61 20.77
N ARG A 91 -15.85 0.47 21.46
CA ARG A 91 -14.99 1.36 22.28
C ARG A 91 -14.03 0.67 23.26
N GLY A 92 -14.35 -0.55 23.72
CA GLY A 92 -13.48 -1.30 24.64
C GLY A 92 -12.36 -2.07 23.93
N LEU A 93 -12.55 -2.45 22.67
CA LEU A 93 -11.55 -3.19 21.88
C LEU A 93 -10.56 -2.25 21.16
N ASP A 94 -10.95 -1.01 20.86
CA ASP A 94 -10.16 -0.07 20.10
C ASP A 94 -8.81 0.24 20.74
N LEU A 95 -8.82 0.64 22.02
CA LEU A 95 -7.60 1.02 22.73
C LEU A 95 -6.75 -0.20 23.08
N ALA A 96 -7.37 -1.32 23.51
CA ALA A 96 -6.65 -2.53 23.86
C ALA A 96 -6.00 -3.17 22.61
N ALA A 97 -6.70 -3.23 21.48
CA ALA A 97 -6.15 -3.75 20.23
C ALA A 97 -4.99 -2.88 19.74
N PHE A 98 -5.12 -1.56 19.78
CA PHE A 98 -4.05 -0.64 19.38
C PHE A 98 -2.82 -0.73 20.31
N MET A 99 -3.05 -0.83 21.62
CA MET A 99 -1.99 -1.00 22.63
C MET A 99 -1.26 -2.34 22.54
N ILE A 100 -1.85 -3.35 21.92
CA ILE A 100 -1.21 -4.66 21.68
C ILE A 100 -0.54 -4.69 20.31
N VAL A 101 -1.22 -4.21 19.27
CA VAL A 101 -0.74 -4.30 17.88
C VAL A 101 0.50 -3.44 17.66
N VAL A 102 0.54 -2.20 18.17
CA VAL A 102 1.69 -1.32 17.95
C VAL A 102 2.97 -1.85 18.62
N PRO A 103 2.98 -2.25 19.91
CA PRO A 103 4.17 -2.86 20.50
C PRO A 103 4.57 -4.17 19.84
N LEU A 104 3.61 -4.99 19.42
CA LEU A 104 3.90 -6.24 18.70
C LEU A 104 4.62 -5.98 17.39
N VAL A 105 4.17 -4.98 16.61
CA VAL A 105 4.81 -4.56 15.35
C VAL A 105 6.24 -4.08 15.60
N VAL A 106 6.41 -3.19 16.59
CA VAL A 106 7.74 -2.68 16.96
C VAL A 106 8.64 -3.84 17.42
N PHE A 107 8.12 -4.74 18.25
CA PHE A 107 8.85 -5.89 18.76
C PHE A 107 9.27 -6.84 17.63
N VAL A 108 8.35 -7.21 16.75
CA VAL A 108 8.67 -8.05 15.57
C VAL A 108 9.68 -7.36 14.66
N GLY A 109 9.52 -6.05 14.41
CA GLY A 109 10.47 -5.27 13.63
C GLY A 109 11.87 -5.25 14.23
N VAL A 110 11.98 -5.06 15.54
CA VAL A 110 13.26 -5.12 16.26
C VAL A 110 13.88 -6.52 16.22
N ILE A 111 13.08 -7.58 16.41
CA ILE A 111 13.58 -8.97 16.31
C ILE A 111 14.09 -9.26 14.91
N LEU A 112 13.31 -8.95 13.87
CA LEU A 112 13.72 -9.16 12.49
C LEU A 112 14.99 -8.36 12.17
N TYR A 113 15.10 -7.15 12.70
CA TYR A 113 16.29 -6.34 12.58
C TYR A 113 17.49 -6.98 13.26
N LEU A 114 17.38 -7.48 14.48
CA LEU A 114 18.48 -8.09 15.25
C LEU A 114 18.90 -9.47 14.71
N LEU A 115 17.96 -10.23 14.14
CA LEU A 115 18.22 -11.56 13.58
C LEU A 115 18.80 -11.53 12.16
N ASP A 116 18.83 -10.36 11.50
CA ASP A 116 19.36 -10.24 10.15
C ASP A 116 20.91 -10.27 10.15
N PRO A 117 21.55 -11.30 9.61
CA PRO A 117 23.02 -11.40 9.58
C PRO A 117 23.70 -10.33 8.70
N ALA A 118 22.95 -9.60 7.89
CA ALA A 118 23.46 -8.56 7.00
C ALA A 118 23.79 -7.23 7.70
N HIS A 119 23.63 -7.12 9.04
CA HIS A 119 23.91 -5.90 9.81
C HIS A 119 25.36 -5.40 9.77
N SER A 120 26.30 -6.24 9.37
CA SER A 120 27.74 -5.93 9.40
C SER A 120 28.25 -5.18 8.17
N GLY A 121 27.40 -4.74 7.24
CA GLY A 121 27.80 -4.12 5.98
C GLY A 121 27.02 -2.87 5.59
N ARG A 122 27.48 -2.19 4.52
CA ARG A 122 26.88 -0.96 3.94
C ARG A 122 25.45 -1.12 3.40
N GLY A 123 24.80 -2.28 3.59
CA GLY A 123 23.53 -2.68 2.97
C GLY A 123 22.32 -2.74 3.91
N TRP A 124 22.29 -2.01 5.04
CA TRP A 124 21.18 -2.05 6.03
C TRP A 124 19.80 -1.64 5.46
N ILE A 125 19.77 -0.90 4.38
CA ILE A 125 18.54 -0.38 3.77
C ILE A 125 17.69 -1.50 3.17
N PHE A 126 18.33 -2.45 2.45
CA PHE A 126 17.61 -3.58 1.85
C PHE A 126 16.94 -4.50 2.88
N PRO A 127 17.64 -4.96 3.94
CA PRO A 127 17.02 -5.71 5.04
C PRO A 127 15.86 -4.95 5.70
N LEU A 128 16.01 -3.65 5.92
CA LEU A 128 14.98 -2.81 6.52
C LEU A 128 13.70 -2.80 5.68
N SER A 129 13.82 -2.52 4.39
CA SER A 129 12.67 -2.51 3.47
C SER A 129 11.95 -3.87 3.42
N ARG A 130 12.70 -4.97 3.35
CA ARG A 130 12.15 -6.33 3.39
C ARG A 130 11.39 -6.59 4.70
N ASN A 131 11.98 -6.23 5.84
CA ASN A 131 11.37 -6.46 7.14
C ASN A 131 10.10 -5.62 7.32
N LEU A 132 10.06 -4.39 6.79
CA LEU A 132 8.85 -3.58 6.75
C LEU A 132 7.73 -4.27 5.96
N SER A 133 8.02 -4.82 4.78
CA SER A 133 7.02 -5.56 3.98
C SER A 133 6.43 -6.74 4.74
N PHE A 134 7.23 -7.51 5.48
CA PHE A 134 6.73 -8.60 6.33
C PHE A 134 5.83 -8.10 7.46
N ILE A 135 6.19 -7.00 8.11
CA ILE A 135 5.37 -6.38 9.17
C ILE A 135 4.02 -5.94 8.60
N GLU A 136 4.03 -5.31 7.45
CA GLU A 136 2.82 -4.87 6.75
C GLU A 136 1.91 -6.04 6.42
N GLU A 137 2.46 -7.17 5.95
CA GLU A 137 1.69 -8.38 5.65
C GLU A 137 1.05 -8.97 6.90
N ILE A 138 1.78 -9.07 8.01
CA ILE A 138 1.24 -9.55 9.29
C ILE A 138 0.09 -8.63 9.76
N LEU A 139 0.28 -7.32 9.70
CA LEU A 139 -0.75 -6.36 10.08
C LEU A 139 -1.97 -6.39 9.16
N ASN A 140 -1.75 -6.55 7.87
CA ASN A 140 -2.83 -6.70 6.91
C ASN A 140 -3.64 -7.98 7.19
N PHE A 141 -2.97 -9.07 7.58
CA PHE A 141 -3.64 -10.29 8.01
C PHE A 141 -4.47 -10.08 9.28
N VAL A 142 -3.93 -9.35 10.26
CA VAL A 142 -4.68 -8.95 11.47
C VAL A 142 -5.90 -8.09 11.11
N LEU A 143 -5.75 -7.14 10.19
CA LEU A 143 -6.86 -6.32 9.67
C LEU A 143 -7.97 -7.21 9.08
N TRP A 144 -7.62 -8.22 8.26
CA TRP A 144 -8.59 -9.15 7.70
C TRP A 144 -9.33 -9.96 8.77
N ILE A 145 -8.62 -10.47 9.80
CA ILE A 145 -9.25 -11.16 10.92
C ILE A 145 -10.27 -10.25 11.61
N ILE A 146 -9.91 -8.99 11.86
CA ILE A 146 -10.80 -8.00 12.48
C ILE A 146 -12.03 -7.75 11.60
N LEU A 147 -11.86 -7.56 10.29
CA LEU A 147 -12.96 -7.30 9.36
C LEU A 147 -13.93 -8.48 9.28
N ILE A 148 -13.42 -9.71 9.25
CA ILE A 148 -14.24 -10.93 9.24
C ILE A 148 -14.99 -11.07 10.56
N ARG A 149 -14.32 -10.90 11.69
CA ARG A 149 -14.91 -11.01 13.03
C ARG A 149 -15.99 -9.97 13.27
N ASN A 150 -15.76 -8.74 12.87
CA ASN A 150 -16.70 -7.64 13.03
C ASN A 150 -17.83 -7.65 11.99
N ARG A 151 -17.85 -8.62 11.07
CA ARG A 151 -18.81 -8.70 9.95
C ARG A 151 -18.98 -7.35 9.26
N SER A 152 -17.86 -6.65 9.02
CA SER A 152 -17.90 -5.34 8.39
C SER A 152 -18.67 -5.41 7.07
N ARG A 153 -19.75 -4.63 6.97
CA ARG A 153 -20.59 -4.53 5.74
C ARG A 153 -20.15 -3.36 4.85
N GLU A 154 -19.11 -2.65 5.25
CA GLU A 154 -18.66 -1.50 4.48
C GLU A 154 -17.81 -1.95 3.29
N LEU A 155 -18.45 -2.03 2.12
CA LEU A 155 -17.82 -2.51 0.89
C LEU A 155 -16.54 -1.73 0.55
N VAL A 156 -16.51 -0.41 0.79
CA VAL A 156 -15.35 0.42 0.46
C VAL A 156 -14.14 0.06 1.33
N LEU A 157 -14.34 -0.11 2.63
CA LEU A 157 -13.30 -0.55 3.57
C LEU A 157 -12.76 -1.93 3.18
N LEU A 158 -13.64 -2.88 2.85
CA LEU A 158 -13.26 -4.21 2.38
C LEU A 158 -12.44 -4.16 1.09
N LEU A 159 -12.85 -3.35 0.11
CA LEU A 159 -12.11 -3.21 -1.14
C LEU A 159 -10.77 -2.49 -0.96
N VAL A 160 -10.71 -1.46 -0.11
CA VAL A 160 -9.44 -0.76 0.17
C VAL A 160 -8.45 -1.70 0.85
N SER A 161 -8.90 -2.47 1.85
CA SER A 161 -8.05 -3.47 2.52
C SER A 161 -7.67 -4.64 1.61
N ALA A 162 -8.56 -5.06 0.70
CA ALA A 162 -8.25 -6.10 -0.29
C ALA A 162 -7.16 -5.66 -1.27
N GLY A 163 -7.27 -4.44 -1.81
CA GLY A 163 -6.23 -3.89 -2.68
C GLY A 163 -4.89 -3.80 -1.97
N LEU A 164 -4.89 -3.34 -0.71
CA LEU A 164 -3.69 -3.31 0.12
C LEU A 164 -3.08 -4.72 0.29
N GLY A 165 -3.91 -5.72 0.63
CA GLY A 165 -3.44 -7.09 0.77
C GLY A 165 -2.81 -7.64 -0.51
N ILE A 166 -3.42 -7.41 -1.68
CA ILE A 166 -2.86 -7.81 -2.97
C ILE A 166 -1.47 -7.19 -3.17
N GLN A 167 -1.33 -5.90 -2.89
CA GLN A 167 -0.07 -5.18 -3.07
C GLN A 167 1.03 -5.73 -2.16
N VAL A 168 0.78 -5.77 -0.84
CA VAL A 168 1.79 -6.19 0.15
C VAL A 168 2.18 -7.65 -0.05
N THR A 169 1.21 -8.54 -0.31
CA THR A 169 1.49 -9.96 -0.63
C THR A 169 2.35 -10.09 -1.88
N GLY A 170 2.05 -9.32 -2.93
CA GLY A 170 2.85 -9.31 -4.16
C GLY A 170 4.29 -8.88 -3.92
N GLU A 171 4.51 -7.86 -3.09
CA GLU A 171 5.84 -7.38 -2.73
C GLU A 171 6.61 -8.41 -1.91
N VAL A 172 5.99 -9.03 -0.90
CA VAL A 172 6.62 -10.08 -0.08
C VAL A 172 7.04 -11.27 -0.95
N ILE A 173 6.14 -11.75 -1.83
CA ILE A 173 6.43 -12.85 -2.75
C ILE A 173 7.55 -12.48 -3.72
N GLY A 174 7.45 -11.32 -4.39
CA GLY A 174 8.44 -10.88 -5.36
C GLY A 174 9.83 -10.71 -4.74
N ARG A 175 9.91 -10.06 -3.57
CA ARG A 175 11.18 -9.88 -2.85
C ARG A 175 11.77 -11.21 -2.36
N THR A 176 10.92 -12.13 -1.93
CA THR A 176 11.35 -13.48 -1.51
C THR A 176 11.91 -14.26 -2.69
N ILE A 177 11.22 -14.27 -3.84
CA ILE A 177 11.73 -14.93 -5.05
C ILE A 177 13.05 -14.31 -5.49
N ARG A 178 13.20 -12.98 -5.43
CA ARG A 178 14.46 -12.29 -5.79
C ARG A 178 15.66 -12.76 -4.96
N LEU A 179 15.46 -13.11 -3.70
CA LEU A 179 16.54 -13.65 -2.85
C LEU A 179 17.00 -15.04 -3.28
N TYR A 180 16.09 -15.87 -3.77
CA TYR A 180 16.36 -17.26 -4.12
C TYR A 180 16.60 -17.48 -5.62
N ALA A 181 16.12 -16.60 -6.48
CA ALA A 181 16.31 -16.68 -7.93
C ALA A 181 17.76 -16.31 -8.31
N ARG A 182 18.64 -17.30 -8.29
CA ARG A 182 20.04 -17.16 -8.72
C ARG A 182 20.21 -17.25 -10.23
N ASP A 183 19.20 -17.79 -10.95
CA ASP A 183 19.24 -17.98 -12.39
C ASP A 183 18.85 -16.68 -13.11
N PRO A 184 19.73 -16.13 -13.97
CA PRO A 184 19.43 -14.93 -14.76
C PRO A 184 18.18 -15.05 -15.65
N SER A 185 17.82 -16.26 -16.07
CA SER A 185 16.66 -16.52 -16.93
C SER A 185 15.33 -16.17 -16.26
N VAL A 186 15.26 -16.24 -14.91
CA VAL A 186 14.06 -15.96 -14.11
C VAL A 186 14.14 -14.64 -13.34
N SER A 187 15.19 -13.85 -13.57
CA SER A 187 15.40 -12.58 -12.85
C SER A 187 14.30 -11.54 -13.05
N TRP A 188 13.51 -11.64 -14.11
CA TRP A 188 12.36 -10.79 -14.42
C TRP A 188 11.10 -11.15 -13.63
N LEU A 189 10.99 -12.38 -13.12
CA LEU A 189 9.78 -12.92 -12.48
C LEU A 189 9.37 -12.16 -11.22
N PRO A 190 10.30 -11.82 -10.28
CA PRO A 190 9.98 -11.00 -9.12
C PRO A 190 9.31 -9.67 -9.49
N ASP A 191 9.88 -8.97 -10.47
CA ASP A 191 9.39 -7.67 -10.90
C ASP A 191 8.01 -7.78 -11.58
N ALA A 192 7.80 -8.84 -12.34
CA ALA A 192 6.51 -9.12 -12.97
C ALA A 192 5.41 -9.38 -11.92
N ILE A 193 5.71 -10.15 -10.87
CA ILE A 193 4.76 -10.43 -9.79
C ILE A 193 4.40 -9.14 -9.05
N ILE A 194 5.40 -8.34 -8.66
CA ILE A 194 5.18 -7.06 -7.97
C ILE A 194 4.29 -6.16 -8.84
N LEU A 195 4.63 -5.98 -10.11
CA LEU A 195 3.88 -5.13 -11.03
C LEU A 195 2.44 -5.59 -11.24
N LEU A 196 2.21 -6.91 -11.39
CA LEU A 196 0.86 -7.47 -11.53
C LEU A 196 0.02 -7.22 -10.28
N CYS A 197 0.59 -7.45 -9.10
CA CYS A 197 -0.10 -7.22 -7.83
C CYS A 197 -0.36 -5.73 -7.58
N GLU A 198 0.59 -4.85 -7.87
CA GLU A 198 0.42 -3.39 -7.81
C GLU A 198 -0.72 -2.93 -8.74
N THR A 199 -0.71 -3.39 -9.99
CA THR A 199 -1.78 -3.07 -10.96
C THR A 199 -3.14 -3.59 -10.50
N GLY A 200 -3.17 -4.82 -9.95
CA GLY A 200 -4.37 -5.41 -9.36
C GLY A 200 -4.91 -4.60 -8.18
N ALA A 201 -4.03 -4.15 -7.29
CA ALA A 201 -4.38 -3.30 -6.16
C ALA A 201 -4.98 -1.95 -6.63
N LEU A 202 -4.35 -1.29 -7.59
CA LEU A 202 -4.85 -0.04 -8.18
C LEU A 202 -6.24 -0.21 -8.79
N PHE A 203 -6.48 -1.34 -9.49
CA PHE A 203 -7.81 -1.66 -10.03
C PHE A 203 -8.86 -1.87 -8.94
N VAL A 204 -8.52 -2.59 -7.86
CA VAL A 204 -9.44 -2.81 -6.73
C VAL A 204 -9.75 -1.48 -6.03
N TRP A 205 -8.78 -0.61 -5.82
CA TRP A 205 -9.00 0.73 -5.27
C TRP A 205 -9.86 1.60 -6.18
N TYR A 206 -9.65 1.54 -7.49
CA TYR A 206 -10.55 2.22 -8.44
C TYR A 206 -12.01 1.77 -8.25
N ARG A 207 -12.25 0.45 -8.12
CA ARG A 207 -13.60 -0.09 -7.87
C ARG A 207 -14.17 0.40 -6.54
N ALA A 208 -13.34 0.48 -5.49
CA ALA A 208 -13.73 1.01 -4.19
C ALA A 208 -14.25 2.46 -4.28
N PHE A 209 -13.47 3.35 -4.92
CA PHE A 209 -13.86 4.75 -5.02
C PHE A 209 -15.00 5.03 -6.01
N ARG A 210 -15.13 4.22 -7.03
CA ARG A 210 -16.31 4.24 -7.90
C ARG A 210 -17.59 3.85 -7.12
N ALA A 211 -17.53 2.85 -6.28
CA ALA A 211 -18.65 2.47 -5.41
C ALA A 211 -18.97 3.56 -4.38
N TYR A 212 -17.92 4.17 -3.79
CA TYR A 212 -18.05 5.29 -2.86
C TYR A 212 -18.75 6.50 -3.50
N SER A 213 -18.36 6.88 -4.71
CA SER A 213 -18.95 8.00 -5.45
C SER A 213 -20.44 7.76 -5.75
N ARG A 214 -20.82 6.56 -6.16
CA ARG A 214 -22.24 6.21 -6.42
C ARG A 214 -23.08 6.34 -5.15
N ARG A 215 -22.61 5.80 -4.02
CA ARG A 215 -23.32 5.86 -2.75
C ARG A 215 -23.58 7.32 -2.29
N ASN A 216 -22.58 8.20 -2.46
CA ASN A 216 -22.73 9.61 -2.11
C ASN A 216 -23.72 10.34 -3.04
N ALA A 217 -23.78 9.96 -4.32
CA ALA A 217 -24.75 10.53 -5.26
C ALA A 217 -26.19 10.14 -4.92
N ASP A 218 -26.41 8.90 -4.50
CA ASP A 218 -27.73 8.39 -4.14
C ASP A 218 -28.25 9.03 -2.85
N SER A 219 -27.41 9.14 -1.81
CA SER A 219 -27.78 9.82 -0.55
C SER A 219 -28.10 11.32 -0.72
N GLY A 220 -27.42 11.99 -1.66
CA GLY A 220 -27.71 13.38 -2.00
C GLY A 220 -29.01 13.59 -2.76
N ARG A 221 -29.54 12.55 -3.44
CA ARG A 221 -30.84 12.60 -4.11
C ARG A 221 -31.99 12.39 -3.11
N GLU A 222 -31.85 11.43 -2.19
CA GLU A 222 -32.87 11.17 -1.17
C GLU A 222 -33.12 12.37 -0.26
N SER A 223 -32.07 13.12 0.11
CA SER A 223 -32.22 14.32 0.94
C SER A 223 -32.92 15.47 0.26
N ARG A 224 -33.00 15.49 -1.08
CA ARG A 224 -33.71 16.53 -1.86
C ARG A 224 -35.19 16.22 -2.11
N THR A 225 -35.61 14.97 -1.90
CA THR A 225 -36.98 14.52 -2.17
C THR A 225 -37.90 14.59 -0.95
N ILE A 226 -37.37 14.91 0.25
CA ILE A 226 -38.21 15.15 1.44
C ILE A 226 -38.70 16.58 1.38
N PRO A 227 -40.02 16.82 1.06
CA PRO A 227 -40.59 18.17 1.11
C PRO A 227 -40.55 18.66 2.57
N ALA A 228 -40.13 19.92 2.74
CA ALA A 228 -40.23 20.58 4.05
C ALA A 228 -41.73 20.67 4.40
N MET A 229 -42.13 19.87 5.39
CA MET A 229 -43.45 19.97 6.03
C MET A 229 -43.44 21.11 7.05
#